data_83629ef12d4133a9044dcecfaa590c97
#
_entry.id   83629ef12d4133a9044dcecfaa590c97
#
_cell.length_a   1.000
_cell.length_b   1.000
_cell.length_c   1.000
_cell.angle_alpha   90.00
_cell.angle_beta   90.00
_cell.angle_gamma   90.00
#
_symmetry.space_group_name_H-M   'P 1'
#
loop_
_entity.id
_entity.type
_entity.pdbx_description
1 polymer ?
#
loop_
_entity_poly.entity_id
_entity_poly.type
_entity_poly.pdbx_seq_one_letter_code
_entity_poly.pdbx_strand_id
1 'polypeptide(L)'
;MRQVILLITNRSDISVLDKIHSQMSLSNESNDFFVLYNGTADSLPKTYANIKERFFCFSNDILYTMGYFPLGDSLAPGNCHFPVLKFYLTHPDYDYYCILEDDVTFSGKWDTLFSYYKNDVTVLLSSHIRTYSDYPEWPWWVTLESKEEDFEEKDVICAFNPIYRLSNRALKCIHESLSNGWRGHAEVVLSTILRHNGLTLKDIGGNGRFVPKGEENL
;
A
#
# COMPACT_ATOMS: atom_id res chain seq x y z
N MET A 1 3.58 3.54 19.25
CA MET A 1 2.99 3.39 17.91
C MET A 1 3.59 2.14 17.30
N ARG A 2 2.78 1.14 17.02
CA ARG A 2 3.22 -0.16 16.48
C ARG A 2 2.96 -0.19 14.98
N GLN A 3 3.97 -0.50 14.18
CA GLN A 3 3.82 -0.58 12.73
C GLN A 3 4.32 -1.91 12.18
N VAL A 4 3.85 -2.25 10.98
CA VAL A 4 4.31 -3.40 10.22
C VAL A 4 4.83 -2.95 8.87
N ILE A 5 5.94 -3.54 8.44
CA ILE A 5 6.52 -3.38 7.12
C ILE A 5 6.12 -4.60 6.30
N LEU A 6 5.48 -4.37 5.16
CA LEU A 6 4.95 -5.39 4.26
C LEU A 6 5.69 -5.31 2.92
N LEU A 7 6.49 -6.30 2.60
CA LEU A 7 7.12 -6.45 1.28
C LEU A 7 6.22 -7.32 0.41
N ILE A 8 5.72 -6.79 -0.70
CA ILE A 8 4.89 -7.54 -1.64
C ILE A 8 5.79 -8.12 -2.73
N THR A 9 5.69 -9.44 -2.97
CA THR A 9 6.45 -10.12 -4.01
C THR A 9 5.80 -11.42 -4.48
N ASN A 10 6.07 -11.80 -5.74
CA ASN A 10 5.87 -13.14 -6.28
C ASN A 10 7.21 -13.80 -6.67
N ARG A 11 8.33 -13.15 -6.35
CA ARG A 11 9.68 -13.53 -6.75
C ARG A 11 10.44 -14.18 -5.60
N SER A 12 11.45 -14.99 -5.97
CA SER A 12 12.29 -15.72 -5.02
C SER A 12 13.77 -15.70 -5.39
N ASP A 13 14.16 -14.78 -6.26
CA ASP A 13 15.56 -14.62 -6.65
C ASP A 13 16.42 -13.97 -5.55
N ILE A 14 17.73 -14.00 -5.72
CA ILE A 14 18.70 -13.56 -4.71
C ILE A 14 18.51 -12.08 -4.32
N SER A 15 18.14 -11.21 -5.28
CA SER A 15 17.98 -9.79 -5.00
C SER A 15 16.79 -9.51 -4.07
N VAL A 16 15.71 -10.28 -4.21
CA VAL A 16 14.56 -10.20 -3.31
C VAL A 16 14.90 -10.79 -1.95
N LEU A 17 15.66 -11.90 -1.89
CA LEU A 17 16.11 -12.49 -0.64
C LEU A 17 16.98 -11.52 0.16
N ASP A 18 17.93 -10.85 -0.48
CA ASP A 18 18.79 -9.83 0.15
C ASP A 18 17.95 -8.65 0.69
N LYS A 19 16.92 -8.23 -0.07
CA LYS A 19 15.98 -7.19 0.37
C LYS A 19 15.20 -7.64 1.60
N ILE A 20 14.67 -8.87 1.60
CA ILE A 20 13.95 -9.45 2.75
C ILE A 20 14.84 -9.43 3.99
N HIS A 21 16.08 -9.92 3.89
CA HIS A 21 17.01 -9.94 5.02
C HIS A 21 17.34 -8.53 5.52
N SER A 22 17.56 -7.58 4.60
CA SER A 22 17.80 -6.17 4.95
C SER A 22 16.61 -5.56 5.69
N GLN A 23 15.38 -5.81 5.23
CA GLN A 23 14.17 -5.27 5.86
C GLN A 23 13.84 -5.96 7.19
N MET A 24 14.10 -7.26 7.30
CA MET A 24 13.95 -7.99 8.58
C MET A 24 14.82 -7.42 9.68
N SER A 25 16.01 -6.90 9.35
CA SER A 25 16.90 -6.26 10.33
C SER A 25 16.32 -4.99 10.95
N LEU A 26 15.25 -4.41 10.36
CA LEU A 26 14.52 -3.28 10.90
C LEU A 26 13.46 -3.68 11.94
N SER A 27 13.18 -4.98 12.07
CA SER A 27 12.21 -5.47 13.06
C SER A 27 12.74 -5.23 14.49
N ASN A 28 11.87 -4.66 15.33
CA ASN A 28 12.14 -4.38 16.74
C ASN A 28 10.82 -4.36 17.52
N GLU A 29 10.80 -3.98 18.78
CA GLU A 29 9.59 -3.92 19.60
C GLU A 29 8.45 -3.03 19.01
N SER A 30 8.80 -2.08 18.14
CA SER A 30 7.83 -1.15 17.50
C SER A 30 7.52 -1.50 16.06
N ASN A 31 8.33 -2.31 15.40
CA ASN A 31 8.25 -2.61 13.97
C ASN A 31 8.27 -4.12 13.75
N ASP A 32 7.21 -4.67 13.19
CA ASP A 32 7.19 -6.02 12.64
C ASP A 32 7.49 -5.99 11.13
N PHE A 33 7.89 -7.15 10.58
CA PHE A 33 8.12 -7.32 9.15
C PHE A 33 7.46 -8.60 8.65
N PHE A 34 6.74 -8.50 7.52
CA PHE A 34 6.17 -9.64 6.80
C PHE A 34 6.38 -9.52 5.30
N VAL A 35 6.44 -10.66 4.65
CA VAL A 35 6.43 -10.77 3.19
C VAL A 35 5.03 -11.19 2.75
N LEU A 36 4.37 -10.38 1.96
CA LEU A 36 3.13 -10.75 1.28
C LEU A 36 3.51 -11.49 0.00
N TYR A 37 3.46 -12.82 0.03
CA TYR A 37 3.92 -13.68 -1.03
C TYR A 37 2.75 -14.19 -1.88
N ASN A 38 2.75 -13.87 -3.18
CA ASN A 38 1.78 -14.42 -4.11
C ASN A 38 2.18 -15.86 -4.48
N GLY A 39 1.66 -16.80 -3.72
CA GLY A 39 1.93 -18.23 -3.84
C GLY A 39 1.41 -18.98 -2.62
N THR A 40 1.69 -20.28 -2.57
CA THR A 40 1.31 -21.12 -1.44
C THR A 40 2.50 -21.33 -0.49
N ALA A 41 2.22 -21.70 0.75
CA ALA A 41 3.28 -22.02 1.72
C ALA A 41 4.17 -23.19 1.25
N ASP A 42 3.63 -24.11 0.46
CA ASP A 42 4.37 -25.25 -0.11
C ASP A 42 5.20 -24.86 -1.33
N SER A 43 4.87 -23.74 -1.97
CA SER A 43 5.63 -23.18 -3.10
C SER A 43 6.79 -22.30 -2.67
N LEU A 44 6.93 -22.01 -1.36
CA LEU A 44 8.04 -21.21 -0.85
C LEU A 44 9.37 -21.91 -1.12
N PRO A 45 10.35 -21.21 -1.71
CA PRO A 45 11.69 -21.72 -1.88
C PRO A 45 12.31 -22.20 -0.56
N LYS A 46 13.13 -23.27 -0.61
CA LYS A 46 13.84 -23.79 0.57
C LYS A 46 14.74 -22.75 1.25
N THR A 47 15.19 -21.75 0.49
CA THR A 47 15.95 -20.60 1.00
C THR A 47 15.20 -19.77 2.05
N TYR A 48 13.87 -19.82 2.07
CA TYR A 48 13.03 -19.13 3.04
C TYR A 48 12.62 -19.98 4.25
N ALA A 49 13.10 -21.23 4.35
CA ALA A 49 12.65 -22.17 5.40
C ALA A 49 12.85 -21.60 6.83
N ASN A 50 13.92 -20.86 7.06
CA ASN A 50 14.28 -20.31 8.38
C ASN A 50 13.48 -19.05 8.76
N ILE A 51 12.68 -18.50 7.83
CA ILE A 51 11.91 -17.28 8.02
C ILE A 51 10.45 -17.45 7.56
N LYS A 52 10.01 -18.71 7.45
CA LYS A 52 8.69 -19.08 6.92
C LYS A 52 7.53 -18.40 7.68
N GLU A 53 7.68 -18.19 8.96
CA GLU A 53 6.70 -17.52 9.82
C GLU A 53 6.50 -16.02 9.47
N ARG A 54 7.40 -15.45 8.70
CA ARG A 54 7.31 -14.07 8.20
C ARG A 54 6.59 -13.96 6.86
N PHE A 55 6.14 -15.09 6.30
CA PHE A 55 5.43 -15.10 5.02
C PHE A 55 3.93 -15.20 5.22
N PHE A 56 3.23 -14.22 4.71
CA PHE A 56 1.79 -14.24 4.52
C PHE A 56 1.51 -14.63 3.06
N CYS A 57 1.21 -15.91 2.85
CA CYS A 57 0.96 -16.44 1.51
C CYS A 57 -0.48 -16.18 1.09
N PHE A 58 -0.67 -15.80 -0.17
CA PHE A 58 -1.98 -15.61 -0.78
C PHE A 58 -1.94 -16.04 -2.27
N SER A 59 -3.10 -16.29 -2.84
CA SER A 59 -3.27 -16.56 -4.27
C SER A 59 -4.19 -15.51 -4.90
N ASN A 60 -4.32 -15.52 -6.22
CA ASN A 60 -5.25 -14.63 -6.94
C ASN A 60 -6.72 -14.84 -6.55
N ASP A 61 -7.06 -15.94 -5.85
CA ASP A 61 -8.40 -16.18 -5.32
C ASP A 61 -8.88 -15.08 -4.38
N ILE A 62 -7.96 -14.29 -3.79
CA ILE A 62 -8.35 -13.13 -2.97
C ILE A 62 -9.19 -12.12 -3.76
N LEU A 63 -9.04 -12.03 -5.08
CA LEU A 63 -9.85 -11.16 -5.94
C LEU A 63 -11.35 -11.51 -5.87
N TYR A 64 -11.67 -12.77 -5.62
CA TYR A 64 -13.06 -13.28 -5.62
C TYR A 64 -13.59 -13.58 -4.21
N THR A 65 -12.69 -13.76 -3.24
CA THR A 65 -13.08 -14.21 -1.88
C THR A 65 -13.21 -13.08 -0.86
N MET A 66 -12.74 -11.86 -1.19
CA MET A 66 -12.81 -10.71 -0.28
C MET A 66 -14.12 -9.93 -0.37
N GLY A 67 -14.99 -10.21 -1.36
CA GLY A 67 -16.25 -9.50 -1.53
C GLY A 67 -16.13 -8.09 -2.14
N TYR A 68 -14.95 -7.73 -2.63
CA TYR A 68 -14.73 -6.48 -3.37
C TYR A 68 -14.91 -6.71 -4.88
N PHE A 69 -14.91 -5.62 -5.65
CA PHE A 69 -15.04 -5.66 -7.10
C PHE A 69 -13.65 -5.42 -7.75
N PRO A 70 -12.97 -6.47 -8.21
CA PRO A 70 -11.64 -6.32 -8.81
C PRO A 70 -11.70 -5.64 -10.18
N LEU A 71 -10.59 -5.05 -10.56
CA LEU A 71 -10.35 -4.55 -11.90
C LEU A 71 -9.70 -5.66 -12.75
N GLY A 72 -10.52 -6.43 -13.48
CA GLY A 72 -10.05 -7.61 -14.21
C GLY A 72 -9.67 -8.80 -13.30
N ASP A 73 -8.93 -9.75 -13.86
CA ASP A 73 -8.68 -11.08 -13.26
C ASP A 73 -7.26 -11.24 -12.69
N SER A 74 -6.49 -10.15 -12.59
CA SER A 74 -5.12 -10.17 -12.09
C SER A 74 -4.90 -9.17 -10.95
N LEU A 75 -3.90 -9.43 -10.12
CA LEU A 75 -3.51 -8.50 -9.06
C LEU A 75 -2.85 -7.25 -9.64
N ALA A 76 -1.96 -7.42 -10.58
CA ALA A 76 -1.30 -6.31 -11.28
C ALA A 76 -1.69 -6.33 -12.77
N PRO A 77 -1.94 -5.15 -13.37
CA PRO A 77 -2.10 -3.87 -12.69
C PRO A 77 -3.45 -3.75 -12.00
N GLY A 78 -3.55 -2.87 -10.99
CA GLY A 78 -4.80 -2.32 -10.47
C GLY A 78 -5.28 -2.87 -9.14
N ASN A 79 -5.04 -4.15 -8.81
CA ASN A 79 -5.58 -4.78 -7.59
C ASN A 79 -4.52 -5.03 -6.50
N CYS A 80 -3.37 -4.35 -6.53
CA CYS A 80 -2.26 -4.55 -5.59
C CYS A 80 -2.64 -4.27 -4.11
N HIS A 81 -3.75 -3.61 -3.86
CA HIS A 81 -4.28 -3.35 -2.52
C HIS A 81 -4.97 -4.56 -1.87
N PHE A 82 -5.42 -5.56 -2.65
CA PHE A 82 -6.11 -6.74 -2.11
C PHE A 82 -5.26 -7.52 -1.11
N PRO A 83 -3.99 -7.88 -1.38
CA PRO A 83 -3.16 -8.58 -0.40
C PRO A 83 -2.93 -7.75 0.87
N VAL A 84 -2.80 -6.44 0.76
CA VAL A 84 -2.64 -5.55 1.92
C VAL A 84 -3.88 -5.57 2.81
N LEU A 85 -5.07 -5.45 2.20
CA LEU A 85 -6.34 -5.53 2.93
C LEU A 85 -6.58 -6.93 3.52
N LYS A 86 -6.21 -8.00 2.80
CA LYS A 86 -6.28 -9.37 3.34
C LYS A 86 -5.40 -9.55 4.57
N PHE A 87 -4.17 -9.02 4.53
CA PHE A 87 -3.28 -9.01 5.69
C PHE A 87 -3.88 -8.20 6.84
N TYR A 88 -4.35 -6.97 6.58
CA TYR A 88 -4.99 -6.11 7.58
C TYR A 88 -6.16 -6.81 8.29
N LEU A 89 -7.05 -7.47 7.56
CA LEU A 89 -8.21 -8.17 8.14
C LEU A 89 -7.82 -9.34 9.05
N THR A 90 -6.63 -9.90 8.88
CA THR A 90 -6.11 -10.99 9.72
C THR A 90 -5.15 -10.50 10.82
N HIS A 91 -4.60 -9.30 10.68
CA HIS A 91 -3.63 -8.68 11.59
C HIS A 91 -4.01 -7.20 11.84
N PRO A 92 -5.15 -6.92 12.50
CA PRO A 92 -5.68 -5.56 12.63
C PRO A 92 -5.01 -4.71 13.71
N ASP A 93 -4.05 -5.25 14.46
CA ASP A 93 -3.54 -4.65 15.71
C ASP A 93 -2.36 -3.68 15.52
N TYR A 94 -2.01 -3.34 14.26
CA TYR A 94 -1.00 -2.33 13.98
C TYR A 94 -1.63 -0.94 13.82
N ASP A 95 -0.92 0.09 14.29
CA ASP A 95 -1.31 1.48 14.08
C ASP A 95 -1.09 1.89 12.63
N TYR A 96 0.01 1.38 12.02
CA TYR A 96 0.40 1.68 10.64
C TYR A 96 0.94 0.46 9.90
N TYR A 97 0.70 0.46 8.59
CA TYR A 97 1.15 -0.53 7.63
C TYR A 97 1.99 0.19 6.57
N CYS A 98 3.28 -0.14 6.50
CA CYS A 98 4.23 0.37 5.52
C CYS A 98 4.37 -0.65 4.41
N ILE A 99 4.01 -0.32 3.20
CA ILE A 99 3.97 -1.22 2.07
C ILE A 99 5.12 -0.90 1.12
N LEU A 100 5.81 -1.94 0.64
CA LEU A 100 6.93 -1.86 -0.30
C LEU A 100 6.71 -2.88 -1.42
N GLU A 101 6.91 -2.48 -2.66
CA GLU A 101 7.05 -3.40 -3.78
C GLU A 101 8.49 -3.93 -3.86
N ASP A 102 8.67 -5.14 -4.39
CA ASP A 102 9.97 -5.82 -4.37
C ASP A 102 11.01 -5.21 -5.32
N ASP A 103 10.60 -4.41 -6.29
CA ASP A 103 11.46 -3.68 -7.22
C ASP A 103 11.86 -2.27 -6.74
N VAL A 104 11.27 -1.79 -5.64
CA VAL A 104 11.63 -0.49 -5.05
C VAL A 104 13.05 -0.51 -4.49
N THR A 105 13.84 0.47 -4.85
CA THR A 105 15.18 0.71 -4.28
C THR A 105 15.22 2.09 -3.65
N PHE A 106 15.71 2.16 -2.42
CA PHE A 106 15.95 3.42 -1.71
C PHE A 106 17.44 3.70 -1.62
N SER A 107 17.88 4.87 -2.06
CA SER A 107 19.30 5.26 -2.06
C SER A 107 19.85 5.59 -0.67
N GLY A 108 18.95 5.85 0.29
CA GLY A 108 19.28 6.09 1.68
C GLY A 108 19.20 4.81 2.54
N LYS A 109 19.21 5.01 3.84
CA LYS A 109 18.99 3.92 4.81
C LYS A 109 17.50 3.80 5.12
N TRP A 110 16.93 2.63 4.98
CA TRP A 110 15.53 2.35 5.29
C TRP A 110 15.14 2.74 6.72
N ASP A 111 16.04 2.49 7.68
CA ASP A 111 15.84 2.88 9.07
C ASP A 111 15.63 4.40 9.22
N THR A 112 16.37 5.21 8.48
CA THR A 112 16.21 6.66 8.46
C THR A 112 14.82 7.06 7.94
N LEU A 113 14.37 6.44 6.84
CA LEU A 113 13.06 6.72 6.26
C LEU A 113 11.92 6.38 7.22
N PHE A 114 11.92 5.17 7.79
CA PHE A 114 10.86 4.76 8.70
C PHE A 114 10.88 5.55 10.02
N SER A 115 12.07 5.91 10.52
CA SER A 115 12.22 6.71 11.73
C SER A 115 11.74 8.15 11.53
N TYR A 116 11.96 8.73 10.35
CA TYR A 116 11.52 10.08 10.02
C TYR A 116 10.01 10.22 10.13
N TYR A 117 9.26 9.25 9.62
CA TYR A 117 7.79 9.26 9.65
C TYR A 117 7.18 8.57 10.87
N LYS A 118 7.97 8.12 11.84
CA LYS A 118 7.48 7.35 13.00
C LYS A 118 6.37 8.05 13.78
N ASN A 119 6.47 9.38 13.93
CA ASN A 119 5.52 10.19 14.70
C ASN A 119 4.51 10.93 13.81
N ASP A 120 4.56 10.75 12.50
CA ASP A 120 3.61 11.35 11.58
C ASP A 120 2.27 10.65 11.68
N VAL A 121 1.19 11.39 11.95
CA VAL A 121 -0.17 10.88 12.16
C VAL A 121 -1.02 10.89 10.89
N THR A 122 -0.46 11.28 9.76
CA THR A 122 -1.14 11.26 8.46
C THR A 122 -1.61 9.85 8.12
N VAL A 123 -2.84 9.74 7.61
CA VAL A 123 -3.43 8.41 7.36
C VAL A 123 -2.90 7.73 6.11
N LEU A 124 -2.49 8.49 5.09
CA LEU A 124 -1.77 8.00 3.92
C LEU A 124 -0.52 8.85 3.70
N LEU A 125 0.64 8.23 3.75
CA LEU A 125 1.88 8.74 3.18
C LEU A 125 2.15 8.01 1.87
N SER A 126 2.34 8.73 0.78
CA SER A 126 2.66 8.16 -0.53
C SER A 126 3.45 9.17 -1.36
N SER A 127 3.80 8.82 -2.57
CA SER A 127 4.51 9.72 -3.47
C SER A 127 3.65 10.16 -4.65
N HIS A 128 3.97 11.32 -5.24
CA HIS A 128 3.32 11.84 -6.44
C HIS A 128 1.79 11.88 -6.31
N ILE A 129 1.29 12.39 -5.19
CA ILE A 129 -0.16 12.58 -5.00
C ILE A 129 -0.61 13.74 -5.90
N ARG A 130 -1.56 13.46 -6.81
CA ARG A 130 -2.03 14.41 -7.82
C ARG A 130 -3.53 14.38 -7.94
N THR A 131 -4.10 15.55 -8.28
CA THR A 131 -5.51 15.65 -8.67
C THR A 131 -5.66 15.36 -10.16
N TYR A 132 -6.87 15.11 -10.60
CA TYR A 132 -7.20 14.99 -12.03
C TYR A 132 -6.65 16.19 -12.85
N SER A 133 -6.82 17.40 -12.36
CA SER A 133 -6.35 18.61 -13.06
C SER A 133 -4.81 18.73 -13.15
N ASP A 134 -4.05 18.05 -12.28
CA ASP A 134 -2.59 18.05 -12.33
C ASP A 134 -2.03 17.06 -13.36
N TYR A 135 -2.80 16.01 -13.70
CA TYR A 135 -2.36 14.95 -14.63
C TYR A 135 -3.56 14.29 -15.34
N PRO A 136 -4.29 15.02 -16.18
CA PRO A 136 -5.54 14.52 -16.80
C PRO A 136 -5.31 13.35 -17.77
N GLU A 137 -4.11 13.19 -18.34
CA GLU A 137 -3.79 12.11 -19.28
C GLU A 137 -3.52 10.76 -18.61
N TRP A 138 -3.53 10.67 -17.28
CA TRP A 138 -3.29 9.41 -16.59
C TRP A 138 -4.43 8.42 -16.85
N PRO A 139 -4.11 7.22 -17.40
CA PRO A 139 -5.14 6.37 -18.02
C PRO A 139 -6.08 5.68 -17.01
N TRP A 140 -5.71 5.63 -15.73
CA TRP A 140 -6.48 4.88 -14.74
C TRP A 140 -7.60 5.66 -14.06
N TRP A 141 -7.74 6.97 -14.35
CA TRP A 141 -8.86 7.76 -13.83
C TRP A 141 -10.22 7.13 -14.13
N VAL A 142 -10.38 6.63 -15.34
CA VAL A 142 -11.64 6.04 -15.85
C VAL A 142 -12.02 4.72 -15.16
N THR A 143 -11.11 4.15 -14.34
CA THR A 143 -11.38 2.90 -13.63
C THR A 143 -12.08 3.11 -12.30
N LEU A 144 -12.14 4.36 -11.80
CA LEU A 144 -12.76 4.68 -10.53
C LEU A 144 -14.28 4.67 -10.66
N GLU A 145 -14.91 3.86 -9.85
CA GLU A 145 -16.37 3.74 -9.79
C GLU A 145 -16.83 3.60 -8.34
N SER A 146 -18.02 4.12 -8.03
CA SER A 146 -18.79 3.85 -6.82
C SER A 146 -20.23 3.57 -7.17
N LYS A 147 -20.91 2.71 -6.42
CA LYS A 147 -22.33 2.41 -6.63
C LYS A 147 -23.26 3.42 -5.96
N GLU A 148 -22.82 4.03 -4.89
CA GLU A 148 -23.65 4.84 -4.00
C GLU A 148 -23.22 6.30 -3.91
N GLU A 149 -21.97 6.59 -4.33
CA GLU A 149 -21.37 7.90 -4.18
C GLU A 149 -21.10 8.54 -5.54
N ASP A 150 -21.59 9.75 -5.72
CA ASP A 150 -21.17 10.63 -6.81
C ASP A 150 -19.93 11.42 -6.37
N PHE A 151 -18.93 11.48 -7.23
CA PHE A 151 -17.73 12.29 -7.02
C PHE A 151 -17.44 13.15 -8.26
N GLU A 152 -16.99 14.38 -8.00
CA GLU A 152 -16.59 15.27 -9.08
C GLU A 152 -15.10 15.06 -9.41
N GLU A 153 -14.68 15.36 -10.64
CA GLU A 153 -13.27 15.26 -11.06
C GLU A 153 -12.30 15.96 -10.09
N LYS A 154 -12.71 17.10 -9.51
CA LYS A 154 -11.90 17.85 -8.54
C LYS A 154 -11.59 17.07 -7.26
N ASP A 155 -12.40 16.06 -6.92
CA ASP A 155 -12.27 15.25 -5.71
C ASP A 155 -11.47 13.98 -5.97
N VAL A 156 -11.25 13.64 -7.24
CA VAL A 156 -10.49 12.46 -7.65
C VAL A 156 -8.99 12.75 -7.58
N ILE A 157 -8.29 11.89 -6.88
CA ILE A 157 -6.83 11.97 -6.73
C ILE A 157 -6.18 10.63 -6.95
N CYS A 158 -4.96 10.63 -7.44
CA CYS A 158 -4.11 9.45 -7.51
C CYS A 158 -2.84 9.62 -6.68
N ALA A 159 -2.22 8.51 -6.35
CA ALA A 159 -0.92 8.47 -5.67
C ALA A 159 -0.09 7.34 -6.27
N PHE A 160 1.19 7.56 -6.48
CA PHE A 160 2.11 6.52 -6.94
C PHE A 160 2.57 5.69 -5.75
N ASN A 161 2.18 4.43 -5.71
CA ASN A 161 2.21 3.55 -4.54
C ASN A 161 3.25 2.40 -4.59
N PRO A 162 4.48 2.57 -5.10
CA PRO A 162 5.53 1.53 -4.96
C PRO A 162 6.05 1.47 -3.52
N ILE A 163 5.96 2.57 -2.79
CA ILE A 163 6.19 2.71 -1.35
C ILE A 163 5.13 3.63 -0.77
N TYR A 164 4.41 3.16 0.25
CA TYR A 164 3.39 3.96 0.93
C TYR A 164 3.12 3.44 2.34
N ARG A 165 2.52 4.28 3.17
CA ARG A 165 2.08 3.91 4.52
C ARG A 165 0.62 4.26 4.72
N LEU A 166 -0.16 3.30 5.22
CA LEU A 166 -1.55 3.48 5.62
C LEU A 166 -1.71 3.31 7.13
N SER A 167 -2.51 4.17 7.75
CA SER A 167 -2.93 3.95 9.13
C SER A 167 -4.00 2.85 9.21
N ASN A 168 -4.19 2.27 10.39
CA ASN A 168 -5.31 1.36 10.68
C ASN A 168 -6.66 1.99 10.31
N ARG A 169 -6.86 3.26 10.67
CA ARG A 169 -8.06 4.02 10.31
C ARG A 169 -8.26 4.14 8.80
N ALA A 170 -7.18 4.33 8.04
CA ALA A 170 -7.26 4.38 6.59
C ALA A 170 -7.70 3.03 6.01
N LEU A 171 -7.08 1.93 6.44
CA LEU A 171 -7.42 0.59 5.96
C LEU A 171 -8.86 0.20 6.32
N LYS A 172 -9.35 0.58 7.50
CA LYS A 172 -10.75 0.41 7.86
C LYS A 172 -11.68 1.15 6.91
N CYS A 173 -11.42 2.43 6.67
CA CYS A 173 -12.21 3.26 5.76
C CYS A 173 -12.22 2.68 4.33
N ILE A 174 -11.05 2.28 3.82
CA ILE A 174 -10.91 1.64 2.50
C ILE A 174 -11.68 0.33 2.45
N HIS A 175 -11.57 -0.53 3.45
CA HIS A 175 -12.30 -1.79 3.52
C HIS A 175 -13.82 -1.58 3.45
N GLU A 176 -14.35 -0.66 4.26
CA GLU A 176 -15.77 -0.33 4.30
C GLU A 176 -16.25 0.22 2.94
N SER A 177 -15.51 1.14 2.32
CA SER A 177 -15.85 1.71 1.01
C SER A 177 -15.83 0.66 -0.10
N LEU A 178 -14.78 -0.18 -0.18
CA LEU A 178 -14.72 -1.26 -1.17
C LEU A 178 -15.84 -2.28 -0.98
N SER A 179 -16.20 -2.60 0.27
CA SER A 179 -17.35 -3.47 0.57
C SER A 179 -18.68 -2.87 0.14
N ASN A 180 -18.78 -1.54 0.11
CA ASN A 180 -19.94 -0.78 -0.35
C ASN A 180 -19.93 -0.46 -1.87
N GLY A 181 -19.00 -1.07 -2.61
CA GLY A 181 -19.04 -1.03 -4.08
C GLY A 181 -18.11 -0.02 -4.74
N TRP A 182 -17.21 0.63 -3.98
CA TRP A 182 -16.10 1.34 -4.58
C TRP A 182 -15.16 0.36 -5.27
N ARG A 183 -14.66 0.74 -6.44
CA ARG A 183 -13.65 -0.04 -7.18
C ARG A 183 -12.79 0.86 -8.06
N GLY A 184 -11.66 0.36 -8.52
CA GLY A 184 -10.74 1.06 -9.40
C GLY A 184 -9.29 0.60 -9.24
N HIS A 185 -8.43 1.17 -10.03
CA HIS A 185 -6.99 0.98 -9.89
C HIS A 185 -6.52 1.42 -8.49
N ALA A 186 -5.65 0.62 -7.84
CA ALA A 186 -5.18 0.86 -6.47
C ALA A 186 -4.75 2.31 -6.22
N GLU A 187 -4.04 2.90 -7.16
CA GLU A 187 -3.48 4.25 -7.02
C GLU A 187 -4.54 5.36 -7.01
N VAL A 188 -5.70 5.15 -7.64
CA VAL A 188 -6.79 6.14 -7.61
C VAL A 188 -7.83 5.81 -6.54
N VAL A 189 -8.19 4.54 -6.39
CA VAL A 189 -9.28 4.18 -5.47
C VAL A 189 -8.91 4.42 -4.02
N LEU A 190 -7.69 4.05 -3.59
CA LEU A 190 -7.25 4.22 -2.21
C LEU A 190 -7.21 5.70 -1.80
N SER A 191 -6.53 6.51 -2.58
CA SER A 191 -6.34 7.93 -2.30
C SER A 191 -7.65 8.71 -2.40
N THR A 192 -8.50 8.41 -3.39
CA THR A 192 -9.80 9.10 -3.54
C THR A 192 -10.77 8.74 -2.41
N ILE A 193 -10.87 7.45 -2.01
CA ILE A 193 -11.68 7.05 -0.85
C ILE A 193 -11.29 7.85 0.39
N LEU A 194 -9.99 7.92 0.69
CA LEU A 194 -9.51 8.62 1.88
C LEU A 194 -9.81 10.11 1.83
N ARG A 195 -9.60 10.75 0.68
CA ARG A 195 -9.93 12.17 0.48
C ARG A 195 -11.45 12.42 0.61
N HIS A 196 -12.27 11.61 -0.04
CA HIS A 196 -13.72 11.68 0.01
C HIS A 196 -14.25 11.62 1.45
N ASN A 197 -13.63 10.79 2.29
CA ASN A 197 -13.94 10.67 3.72
C ASN A 197 -13.26 11.72 4.60
N GLY A 198 -12.69 12.79 4.03
CA GLY A 198 -12.07 13.90 4.77
C GLY A 198 -10.80 13.52 5.53
N LEU A 199 -10.13 12.44 5.12
CA LEU A 199 -8.90 11.98 5.75
C LEU A 199 -7.67 12.66 5.14
N THR A 200 -6.62 12.81 5.94
CA THR A 200 -5.40 13.54 5.55
C THR A 200 -4.45 12.66 4.75
N LEU A 201 -3.95 13.20 3.65
CA LEU A 201 -2.94 12.60 2.80
C LEU A 201 -1.71 13.50 2.75
N LYS A 202 -0.52 12.91 2.66
CA LYS A 202 0.75 13.62 2.56
C LYS A 202 1.63 12.98 1.51
N ASP A 203 2.11 13.79 0.59
CA ASP A 203 3.14 13.39 -0.37
C ASP A 203 4.51 13.45 0.31
N ILE A 204 5.26 12.37 0.22
CA ILE A 204 6.58 12.22 0.84
C ILE A 204 7.73 12.69 -0.06
N GLY A 205 7.44 13.26 -1.22
CA GLY A 205 8.47 13.69 -2.16
C GLY A 205 8.04 14.80 -3.11
N GLY A 206 9.04 15.44 -3.72
CA GLY A 206 8.81 16.45 -4.74
C GLY A 206 8.31 17.80 -4.22
N ASN A 207 7.45 18.45 -4.99
CA ASN A 207 6.96 19.80 -4.73
C ASN A 207 5.46 19.99 -5.06
N GLY A 208 4.71 18.90 -5.06
CA GLY A 208 3.28 18.92 -5.34
C GLY A 208 2.46 19.54 -4.21
N ARG A 209 1.18 19.81 -4.49
CA ARG A 209 0.24 20.43 -3.53
C ARG A 209 0.01 19.65 -2.23
N PHE A 210 0.34 18.37 -2.21
CA PHE A 210 0.22 17.48 -1.05
C PHE A 210 1.53 17.34 -0.27
N VAL A 211 2.61 17.99 -0.73
CA VAL A 211 3.86 18.09 0.02
C VAL A 211 3.73 19.23 1.04
N PRO A 212 4.00 18.98 2.32
CA PRO A 212 3.94 20.02 3.33
C PRO A 212 4.96 21.15 3.06
N LYS A 213 4.58 22.37 3.39
CA LYS A 213 5.48 23.52 3.28
C LYS A 213 6.73 23.31 4.14
N GLY A 214 7.89 23.41 3.52
CA GLY A 214 9.19 23.18 4.15
C GLY A 214 9.70 21.75 4.07
N GLU A 215 8.95 20.85 3.43
CA GLU A 215 9.35 19.48 3.14
C GLU A 215 9.52 19.25 1.61
N GLU A 216 9.48 20.30 0.83
CA GLU A 216 9.64 20.23 -0.63
C GLU A 216 11.06 19.77 -1.00
N ASN A 217 11.14 18.79 -1.91
CA ASN A 217 12.40 18.23 -2.42
C ASN A 217 13.33 17.62 -1.35
N LEU A 218 12.77 17.08 -0.26
CA LEU A 218 13.49 16.31 0.75
C LEU A 218 13.83 14.90 0.25
#